data_5f8dc3827a19835b3efae1e757b4bc6f
#
_entry.id   5f8dc3827a19835b3efae1e757b4bc6f
#
_cell.length_a   1.000
_cell.length_b   1.000
_cell.length_c   1.000
_cell.angle_alpha   90.00
_cell.angle_beta   90.00
_cell.angle_gamma   90.00
#
_symmetry.space_group_name_H-M   'P 1'
#
loop_
_entity.id
_entity.type
_entity.pdbx_description
1 polymer ?
#
loop_
_entity_poly.entity_id
_entity_poly.type
_entity_poly.pdbx_seq_one_letter_code
_entity_poly.pdbx_strand_id
1 'polypeptide(L)'
;MHGMTVGELALLFNGEAGLNAKLKVYKLVGWSRRMWFDETGLPWVPPSPNMPCLSTAIVYPGICLIEGTNISEGRGTTKPFELVGAPWMNEYKIVEELKTLPLRGVKFRTSTFIPRYGKYAGQLCHGLQIHVTDRNILEPVKLGLAIIWATEKLHPDKLQFNVKCYEDTLGCSVCGVSTSSIESQVRYYFDCLIGNDIIRKLIEEGCDFKEIARLCDEIELFEKNRRKYLLYS
;
A
#
# COMPACT_ATOMS: atom_id res chain seq x y z
N MET A 1 -5.21 7.31 1.41
CA MET A 1 -3.89 7.97 1.70
C MET A 1 -4.17 9.24 2.49
N HIS A 2 -3.28 9.57 3.45
CA HIS A 2 -3.48 10.75 4.33
C HIS A 2 -3.24 12.09 3.61
N GLY A 3 -2.52 12.12 2.49
CA GLY A 3 -2.30 13.32 1.67
C GLY A 3 -1.61 14.48 2.39
N MET A 4 -0.69 14.19 3.31
CA MET A 4 0.03 15.16 4.11
C MET A 4 1.54 15.01 3.93
N THR A 5 2.30 16.09 4.01
CA THR A 5 3.76 16.05 4.09
C THR A 5 4.21 15.56 5.47
N VAL A 6 5.47 15.14 5.58
CA VAL A 6 6.05 14.71 6.87
C VAL A 6 5.93 15.80 7.93
N GLY A 7 6.19 17.08 7.56
CA GLY A 7 6.05 18.21 8.48
C GLY A 7 4.61 18.42 8.96
N GLU A 8 3.63 18.26 8.06
CA GLU A 8 2.21 18.34 8.41
C GLU A 8 1.77 17.20 9.32
N LEU A 9 2.25 15.95 9.06
CA LEU A 9 2.00 14.81 9.95
C LEU A 9 2.61 15.04 11.34
N ALA A 10 3.82 15.56 11.41
CA ALA A 10 4.46 15.89 12.70
C ALA A 10 3.63 16.90 13.49
N LEU A 11 3.10 17.94 12.82
CA LEU A 11 2.21 18.92 13.45
C LEU A 11 0.91 18.29 13.93
N LEU A 12 0.30 17.40 13.11
CA LEU A 12 -0.93 16.70 13.46
C LEU A 12 -0.71 15.83 14.70
N PHE A 13 0.30 14.96 14.71
CA PHE A 13 0.58 14.11 15.87
C PHE A 13 0.93 14.91 17.12
N ASN A 14 1.71 15.98 16.97
CA ASN A 14 2.04 16.84 18.12
C ASN A 14 0.79 17.50 18.72
N GLY A 15 -0.15 17.94 17.88
CA GLY A 15 -1.39 18.57 18.32
C GLY A 15 -2.41 17.59 18.89
N GLU A 16 -2.71 16.50 18.13
CA GLU A 16 -3.77 15.57 18.53
C GLU A 16 -3.37 14.68 19.72
N ALA A 17 -2.08 14.34 19.85
CA ALA A 17 -1.58 13.55 20.97
C ALA A 17 -1.12 14.40 22.17
N GLY A 18 -1.17 15.73 22.08
CA GLY A 18 -0.73 16.64 23.15
C GLY A 18 0.74 16.51 23.53
N LEU A 19 1.62 16.16 22.57
CA LEU A 19 3.03 15.86 22.85
C LEU A 19 3.83 17.07 23.29
N ASN A 20 3.38 18.28 22.96
CA ASN A 20 4.04 19.56 23.27
C ASN A 20 5.53 19.64 22.84
N ALA A 21 5.89 18.91 21.79
CA ALA A 21 7.24 18.95 21.23
C ALA A 21 7.50 20.29 20.54
N LYS A 22 8.72 20.84 20.70
CA LYS A 22 9.15 22.05 19.98
C LYS A 22 9.44 21.68 18.53
N LEU A 23 8.46 21.87 17.64
CA LEU A 23 8.59 21.59 16.21
C LEU A 23 8.97 22.85 15.43
N LYS A 24 9.94 22.69 14.52
CA LYS A 24 10.27 23.70 13.50
C LYS A 24 10.18 23.04 12.13
N VAL A 25 9.17 23.40 11.36
CA VAL A 25 8.97 22.88 10.01
C VAL A 25 9.51 23.88 9.00
N TYR A 26 10.45 23.45 8.16
CA TYR A 26 10.94 24.23 7.03
C TYR A 26 10.04 23.94 5.83
N LYS A 27 9.37 24.96 5.34
CA LYS A 27 8.45 24.82 4.22
C LYS A 27 9.18 24.69 2.89
N LEU A 28 8.65 23.86 2.02
CA LEU A 28 9.04 23.83 0.61
C LEU A 28 8.61 25.13 -0.07
N VAL A 29 9.46 25.67 -0.92
CA VAL A 29 9.17 26.86 -1.71
C VAL A 29 8.82 26.44 -3.13
N GLY A 30 7.73 27.00 -3.70
CA GLY A 30 7.30 26.69 -5.06
C GLY A 30 6.61 25.34 -5.24
N TRP A 31 6.32 24.62 -4.15
CA TRP A 31 5.58 23.37 -4.19
C TRP A 31 4.11 23.57 -3.77
N SER A 32 3.21 22.90 -4.48
CA SER A 32 1.81 22.79 -4.09
C SER A 32 1.38 21.33 -4.02
N ARG A 33 0.32 21.04 -3.28
CA ARG A 33 -0.21 19.68 -3.08
C ARG A 33 -0.65 18.99 -4.37
N ARG A 34 -1.01 19.76 -5.40
CA ARG A 34 -1.45 19.25 -6.71
C ARG A 34 -0.31 18.79 -7.61
N MET A 35 0.93 19.20 -7.30
CA MET A 35 2.09 18.88 -8.13
C MET A 35 2.48 17.41 -7.96
N TRP A 36 2.68 16.75 -9.08
CA TRP A 36 3.41 15.48 -9.12
C TRP A 36 4.91 15.73 -9.08
N PHE A 37 5.70 14.71 -8.72
CA PHE A 37 7.14 14.88 -8.56
C PHE A 37 7.83 15.36 -9.85
N ASP A 38 7.44 14.84 -11.01
CA ASP A 38 8.00 15.22 -12.32
C ASP A 38 7.67 16.67 -12.70
N GLU A 39 6.67 17.29 -12.10
CA GLU A 39 6.33 18.71 -12.30
C GLU A 39 7.20 19.65 -11.45
N THR A 40 7.98 19.11 -10.53
CA THR A 40 8.88 19.91 -9.68
C THR A 40 10.19 20.30 -10.39
N GLY A 41 10.51 19.67 -11.52
CA GLY A 41 11.79 19.84 -12.20
C GLY A 41 12.98 19.17 -11.50
N LEU A 42 12.76 18.46 -10.40
CA LEU A 42 13.82 17.76 -9.68
C LEU A 42 14.07 16.36 -10.29
N PRO A 43 15.33 15.91 -10.34
CA PRO A 43 15.64 14.56 -10.78
C PRO A 43 15.11 13.53 -9.79
N TRP A 44 14.58 12.40 -10.30
CA TRP A 44 14.15 11.30 -9.46
C TRP A 44 15.34 10.63 -8.79
N VAL A 45 15.43 10.74 -7.49
CA VAL A 45 16.37 9.97 -6.67
C VAL A 45 15.59 8.83 -6.03
N PRO A 46 15.86 7.55 -6.34
CA PRO A 46 15.13 6.43 -5.78
C PRO A 46 15.20 6.40 -4.25
N PRO A 47 14.08 6.57 -3.52
CA PRO A 47 14.09 6.50 -2.05
C PRO A 47 14.36 5.09 -1.52
N SER A 48 14.25 4.10 -2.39
CA SER A 48 14.52 2.69 -2.13
C SER A 48 14.92 2.01 -3.45
N PRO A 49 15.75 0.93 -3.42
CA PRO A 49 16.02 0.11 -4.61
C PRO A 49 14.75 -0.43 -5.28
N ASN A 50 13.68 -0.63 -4.50
CA ASN A 50 12.38 -1.08 -4.99
C ASN A 50 11.42 0.08 -5.35
N MET A 51 11.93 1.31 -5.41
CA MET A 51 11.19 2.50 -5.85
C MET A 51 11.96 3.20 -6.98
N PRO A 52 12.21 2.52 -8.11
CA PRO A 52 13.13 3.01 -9.14
C PRO A 52 12.63 4.24 -9.89
N CYS A 53 11.34 4.45 -9.95
CA CYS A 53 10.74 5.53 -10.74
C CYS A 53 9.38 5.98 -10.18
N LEU A 54 8.88 7.09 -10.73
CA LEU A 54 7.61 7.68 -10.31
C LEU A 54 6.41 6.76 -10.57
N SER A 55 6.39 5.97 -11.66
CA SER A 55 5.29 5.03 -11.93
C SER A 55 5.13 4.00 -10.81
N THR A 56 6.22 3.52 -10.25
CA THR A 56 6.22 2.66 -9.07
C THR A 56 5.62 3.37 -7.85
N ALA A 57 6.04 4.62 -7.61
CA ALA A 57 5.54 5.41 -6.46
C ALA A 57 4.03 5.69 -6.55
N ILE A 58 3.48 5.85 -7.76
CA ILE A 58 2.05 6.09 -7.97
C ILE A 58 1.21 4.91 -7.50
N VAL A 59 1.62 3.68 -7.78
CA VAL A 59 0.86 2.46 -7.42
C VAL A 59 1.20 1.95 -6.01
N TYR A 60 2.37 2.31 -5.48
CA TYR A 60 2.90 1.83 -4.21
C TYR A 60 1.90 1.91 -3.04
N PRO A 61 1.13 3.01 -2.82
CA PRO A 61 0.24 3.11 -1.67
C PRO A 61 -0.83 2.02 -1.58
N GLY A 62 -1.17 1.39 -2.68
CA GLY A 62 -2.08 0.24 -2.71
C GLY A 62 -1.35 -1.08 -2.80
N ILE A 63 -0.32 -1.16 -3.64
CA ILE A 63 0.37 -2.43 -3.87
C ILE A 63 1.26 -2.84 -2.69
N CYS A 64 1.66 -1.90 -1.82
CA CYS A 64 2.32 -2.25 -0.56
C CYS A 64 1.44 -3.11 0.36
N LEU A 65 0.11 -3.08 0.23
CA LEU A 65 -0.79 -3.95 1.00
C LEU A 65 -0.58 -5.44 0.67
N ILE A 66 -0.14 -5.74 -0.56
CA ILE A 66 0.19 -7.11 -1.01
C ILE A 66 1.36 -7.70 -0.22
N GLU A 67 2.22 -6.86 0.37
CA GLU A 67 3.29 -7.33 1.25
C GLU A 67 2.75 -8.13 2.44
N GLY A 68 1.53 -7.81 2.88
CA GLY A 68 0.81 -8.52 3.95
C GLY A 68 0.24 -9.87 3.56
N THR A 69 0.45 -10.31 2.32
CA THR A 69 -0.05 -11.60 1.78
C THR A 69 1.09 -12.46 1.24
N ASN A 70 0.77 -13.68 0.82
CA ASN A 70 1.70 -14.56 0.11
C ASN A 70 1.76 -14.29 -1.41
N ILE A 71 1.20 -13.20 -1.91
CA ILE A 71 1.39 -12.77 -3.31
C ILE A 71 2.70 -11.99 -3.41
N SER A 72 3.46 -12.17 -4.49
CA SER A 72 4.63 -11.33 -4.80
C SER A 72 4.18 -9.96 -5.31
N GLU A 73 4.71 -8.92 -4.72
CA GLU A 73 4.57 -7.52 -5.15
C GLU A 73 5.62 -7.10 -6.18
N GLY A 74 6.29 -8.08 -6.80
CA GLY A 74 7.28 -7.83 -7.87
C GLY A 74 8.65 -7.37 -7.39
N ARG A 75 8.96 -7.38 -6.09
CA ARG A 75 10.34 -7.16 -5.60
C ARG A 75 11.27 -8.21 -6.23
N GLY A 76 12.48 -7.83 -6.57
CA GLY A 76 13.41 -8.71 -7.28
C GLY A 76 13.17 -8.81 -8.78
N THR A 77 12.29 -7.99 -9.35
CA THR A 77 12.08 -7.80 -10.78
C THR A 77 12.51 -6.39 -11.22
N THR A 78 12.44 -6.11 -12.51
CA THR A 78 12.67 -4.77 -13.04
C THR A 78 11.50 -3.80 -12.84
N LYS A 79 10.36 -4.31 -12.32
CA LYS A 79 9.11 -3.56 -12.13
C LYS A 79 8.50 -3.86 -10.75
N PRO A 80 9.21 -3.56 -9.64
CA PRO A 80 8.66 -3.77 -8.30
C PRO A 80 7.39 -2.95 -8.14
N PHE A 81 6.38 -3.52 -7.48
CA PHE A 81 5.04 -2.97 -7.27
C PHE A 81 4.21 -2.73 -8.55
N GLU A 82 4.80 -2.82 -9.73
CA GLU A 82 4.07 -2.77 -11.00
C GLU A 82 3.77 -4.18 -11.54
N LEU A 83 4.49 -5.22 -11.06
CA LEU A 83 4.23 -6.63 -11.29
C LEU A 83 3.72 -7.28 -10.02
N VAL A 84 2.63 -8.05 -10.14
CA VAL A 84 2.00 -8.75 -9.02
C VAL A 84 1.66 -10.16 -9.45
N GLY A 85 1.98 -11.16 -8.64
CA GLY A 85 1.66 -12.54 -8.98
C GLY A 85 2.20 -13.58 -8.01
N ALA A 86 1.87 -14.84 -8.31
CA ALA A 86 2.34 -16.01 -7.56
C ALA A 86 2.43 -17.24 -8.50
N PRO A 87 3.19 -18.30 -8.14
CA PRO A 87 3.30 -19.50 -8.97
C PRO A 87 1.96 -20.22 -9.20
N TRP A 88 1.02 -20.05 -8.27
CA TRP A 88 -0.29 -20.70 -8.27
C TRP A 88 -1.43 -19.82 -8.83
N MET A 89 -1.15 -18.57 -9.19
CA MET A 89 -2.15 -17.61 -9.67
C MET A 89 -2.54 -17.90 -11.13
N ASN A 90 -3.82 -17.72 -11.46
CA ASN A 90 -4.28 -17.73 -12.84
C ASN A 90 -4.41 -16.28 -13.34
N GLU A 91 -3.42 -15.83 -14.08
CA GLU A 91 -3.30 -14.46 -14.55
C GLU A 91 -4.45 -14.01 -15.46
N TYR A 92 -5.00 -14.92 -16.26
CA TYR A 92 -6.11 -14.58 -17.15
C TYR A 92 -7.39 -14.34 -16.36
N LYS A 93 -7.73 -15.24 -15.42
CA LYS A 93 -8.92 -15.08 -14.59
C LYS A 93 -8.86 -13.83 -13.72
N ILE A 94 -7.71 -13.54 -13.12
CA ILE A 94 -7.52 -12.33 -12.29
C ILE A 94 -7.73 -11.07 -13.13
N VAL A 95 -7.11 -10.97 -14.32
CA VAL A 95 -7.26 -9.79 -15.17
C VAL A 95 -8.70 -9.62 -15.64
N GLU A 96 -9.41 -10.70 -16.00
CA GLU A 96 -10.82 -10.62 -16.39
C GLU A 96 -11.69 -10.17 -15.19
N GLU A 97 -11.47 -10.70 -13.99
CA GLU A 97 -12.21 -10.29 -12.80
C GLU A 97 -11.98 -8.79 -12.50
N LEU A 98 -10.74 -8.32 -12.55
CA LEU A 98 -10.41 -6.89 -12.30
C LEU A 98 -11.05 -5.95 -13.33
N LYS A 99 -11.26 -6.39 -14.57
CA LYS A 99 -11.95 -5.60 -15.61
C LYS A 99 -13.43 -5.38 -15.29
N THR A 100 -14.06 -6.22 -14.46
CA THR A 100 -15.45 -6.06 -14.05
C THR A 100 -15.64 -4.97 -12.99
N LEU A 101 -14.54 -4.57 -12.32
CA LEU A 101 -14.57 -3.59 -11.24
C LEU A 101 -14.44 -2.16 -11.76
N PRO A 102 -15.00 -1.16 -11.06
CA PRO A 102 -14.97 0.24 -11.47
C PRO A 102 -13.60 0.90 -11.19
N LEU A 103 -12.51 0.25 -11.58
CA LEU A 103 -11.16 0.77 -11.41
C LEU A 103 -10.81 1.74 -12.54
N ARG A 104 -10.58 3.00 -12.18
CA ARG A 104 -10.27 4.07 -13.14
C ARG A 104 -8.77 4.38 -13.18
N GLY A 105 -8.29 4.89 -14.32
CA GLY A 105 -6.90 5.32 -14.47
C GLY A 105 -5.88 4.18 -14.54
N VAL A 106 -6.32 2.94 -14.75
CA VAL A 106 -5.47 1.75 -14.79
C VAL A 106 -5.92 0.76 -15.86
N LYS A 107 -4.97 0.04 -16.42
CA LYS A 107 -5.17 -1.14 -17.26
C LYS A 107 -4.27 -2.26 -16.78
N PHE A 108 -4.67 -3.49 -17.05
CA PHE A 108 -3.93 -4.70 -16.67
C PHE A 108 -3.52 -5.48 -17.91
N ARG A 109 -2.32 -6.04 -17.85
CA ARG A 109 -1.82 -7.03 -18.80
C ARG A 109 -1.42 -8.28 -18.03
N THR A 110 -1.74 -9.47 -18.54
CA THR A 110 -1.18 -10.72 -18.02
C THR A 110 0.34 -10.68 -18.16
N SER A 111 1.05 -11.20 -17.18
CA SER A 111 2.51 -11.23 -17.19
C SER A 111 3.03 -12.40 -16.38
N THR A 112 4.13 -12.99 -16.84
CA THR A 112 4.92 -13.96 -16.08
C THR A 112 6.26 -13.35 -15.74
N PHE A 113 6.81 -13.68 -14.57
CA PHE A 113 8.09 -13.16 -14.11
C PHE A 113 8.75 -14.09 -13.10
N ILE A 114 10.05 -13.98 -12.95
CA ILE A 114 10.85 -14.72 -11.96
C ILE A 114 11.56 -13.70 -11.08
N PRO A 115 11.15 -13.54 -9.80
CA PRO A 115 11.83 -12.66 -8.87
C PRO A 115 13.25 -13.16 -8.57
N ARG A 116 14.22 -12.25 -8.48
CA ARG A 116 15.59 -12.59 -8.08
C ARG A 116 15.74 -12.74 -6.56
N TYR A 117 14.90 -12.05 -5.79
CA TYR A 117 14.85 -12.09 -4.32
C TYR A 117 13.43 -11.79 -3.84
N GLY A 118 13.17 -11.99 -2.55
CA GLY A 118 11.85 -11.80 -1.94
C GLY A 118 10.97 -13.02 -2.11
N LYS A 119 9.67 -12.81 -2.15
CA LYS A 119 8.69 -13.88 -2.31
C LYS A 119 8.89 -14.59 -3.65
N TYR A 120 8.91 -15.93 -3.60
CA TYR A 120 9.08 -16.79 -4.77
C TYR A 120 10.38 -16.56 -5.57
N ALA A 121 11.47 -16.19 -4.90
CA ALA A 121 12.76 -16.02 -5.55
C ALA A 121 13.15 -17.27 -6.36
N GLY A 122 13.48 -17.08 -7.64
CA GLY A 122 13.84 -18.15 -8.57
C GLY A 122 12.68 -18.98 -9.12
N GLN A 123 11.44 -18.72 -8.71
CA GLN A 123 10.26 -19.44 -9.19
C GLN A 123 9.51 -18.61 -10.24
N LEU A 124 8.91 -19.28 -11.22
CA LEU A 124 8.03 -18.64 -12.20
C LEU A 124 6.71 -18.25 -11.52
N CYS A 125 6.42 -16.95 -11.50
CA CYS A 125 5.16 -16.40 -11.06
C CYS A 125 4.29 -16.05 -12.26
N HIS A 126 3.01 -16.35 -12.14
CA HIS A 126 1.93 -15.94 -13.04
C HIS A 126 1.18 -14.79 -12.40
N GLY A 127 0.81 -13.78 -13.15
CA GLY A 127 0.15 -12.62 -12.58
C GLY A 127 -0.12 -11.52 -13.59
N LEU A 128 0.00 -10.29 -13.16
CA LEU A 128 -0.34 -9.13 -13.96
C LEU A 128 0.71 -8.03 -13.87
N GLN A 129 0.76 -7.21 -14.90
CA GLN A 129 1.43 -5.92 -14.89
C GLN A 129 0.37 -4.83 -14.85
N ILE A 130 0.60 -3.86 -13.96
CA ILE A 130 -0.23 -2.67 -13.75
C ILE A 130 0.27 -1.56 -14.68
N HIS A 131 -0.63 -0.99 -15.48
CA HIS A 131 -0.35 0.17 -16.32
C HIS A 131 -1.23 1.33 -15.90
N VAL A 132 -0.63 2.36 -15.31
CA VAL A 132 -1.33 3.62 -14.99
C VAL A 132 -1.60 4.36 -16.30
N THR A 133 -2.86 4.61 -16.61
CA THR A 133 -3.29 5.35 -17.79
C THR A 133 -3.67 6.80 -17.48
N ASP A 134 -4.13 7.06 -16.25
CA ASP A 134 -4.37 8.41 -15.73
C ASP A 134 -4.12 8.41 -14.21
N ARG A 135 -3.01 9.02 -13.82
CA ARG A 135 -2.59 9.11 -12.41
C ARG A 135 -3.49 9.98 -11.56
N ASN A 136 -4.25 10.92 -12.16
CA ASN A 136 -5.06 11.88 -11.42
C ASN A 136 -6.38 11.28 -10.94
N ILE A 137 -6.87 10.24 -11.63
CA ILE A 137 -8.11 9.54 -11.27
C ILE A 137 -7.88 8.16 -10.68
N LEU A 138 -6.63 7.69 -10.65
CA LEU A 138 -6.27 6.41 -10.04
C LEU A 138 -6.44 6.46 -8.52
N GLU A 139 -7.10 5.45 -7.98
CA GLU A 139 -7.25 5.21 -6.55
C GLU A 139 -6.37 4.01 -6.13
N PRO A 140 -5.09 4.24 -5.80
CA PRO A 140 -4.14 3.14 -5.64
C PRO A 140 -4.49 2.19 -4.50
N VAL A 141 -5.10 2.65 -3.41
CA VAL A 141 -5.52 1.77 -2.29
C VAL A 141 -6.63 0.83 -2.76
N LYS A 142 -7.66 1.34 -3.45
CA LYS A 142 -8.72 0.49 -4.03
C LYS A 142 -8.14 -0.49 -5.05
N LEU A 143 -7.14 -0.08 -5.84
CA LEU A 143 -6.45 -0.97 -6.76
C LEU A 143 -5.77 -2.15 -6.04
N GLY A 144 -5.01 -1.89 -4.99
CA GLY A 144 -4.34 -2.95 -4.21
C GLY A 144 -5.34 -3.91 -3.57
N LEU A 145 -6.41 -3.36 -2.96
CA LEU A 145 -7.48 -4.15 -2.36
C LEU A 145 -8.25 -4.98 -3.41
N ALA A 146 -8.49 -4.42 -4.59
CA ALA A 146 -9.15 -5.15 -5.70
C ALA A 146 -8.34 -6.37 -6.14
N ILE A 147 -7.01 -6.24 -6.23
CA ILE A 147 -6.13 -7.36 -6.60
C ILE A 147 -6.18 -8.46 -5.53
N ILE A 148 -6.09 -8.10 -4.24
CA ILE A 148 -6.15 -9.06 -3.14
C ILE A 148 -7.53 -9.74 -3.11
N TRP A 149 -8.61 -8.96 -3.19
CA TRP A 149 -9.99 -9.46 -3.21
C TRP A 149 -10.25 -10.41 -4.40
N ALA A 150 -9.84 -10.03 -5.62
CA ALA A 150 -9.99 -10.88 -6.78
C ALA A 150 -9.19 -12.18 -6.67
N THR A 151 -8.01 -12.10 -6.01
CA THR A 151 -7.17 -13.28 -5.77
C THR A 151 -7.83 -14.22 -4.76
N GLU A 152 -8.38 -13.71 -3.66
CA GLU A 152 -9.12 -14.53 -2.69
C GLU A 152 -10.33 -15.19 -3.34
N LYS A 153 -11.15 -14.43 -4.05
CA LYS A 153 -12.33 -14.94 -4.76
C LYS A 153 -12.01 -16.09 -5.72
N LEU A 154 -10.88 -16.02 -6.42
CA LEU A 154 -10.50 -17.00 -7.45
C LEU A 154 -9.60 -18.12 -6.93
N HIS A 155 -8.94 -17.92 -5.80
CA HIS A 155 -7.98 -18.84 -5.21
C HIS A 155 -8.10 -18.88 -3.66
N PRO A 156 -9.29 -19.15 -3.10
CA PRO A 156 -9.52 -19.05 -1.64
C PRO A 156 -8.64 -20.02 -0.83
N ASP A 157 -8.28 -21.17 -1.40
CA ASP A 157 -7.42 -22.16 -0.75
C ASP A 157 -5.91 -21.84 -0.90
N LYS A 158 -5.53 -20.77 -1.59
CA LYS A 158 -4.15 -20.44 -1.92
C LYS A 158 -3.69 -19.11 -1.33
N LEU A 159 -4.56 -18.10 -1.30
CA LEU A 159 -4.22 -16.83 -0.69
C LEU A 159 -4.03 -17.01 0.83
N GLN A 160 -2.99 -16.39 1.35
CA GLN A 160 -2.72 -16.38 2.78
C GLN A 160 -2.31 -14.97 3.21
N PHE A 161 -2.89 -14.51 4.30
CA PHE A 161 -2.42 -13.29 4.96
C PHE A 161 -1.27 -13.64 5.91
N ASN A 162 -0.15 -12.93 5.75
CA ASN A 162 1.06 -13.18 6.53
C ASN A 162 0.86 -12.75 7.98
N VAL A 163 1.24 -13.66 8.89
CA VAL A 163 1.29 -13.38 10.32
C VAL A 163 2.68 -12.87 10.68
N LYS A 164 2.78 -11.75 11.40
CA LYS A 164 4.01 -11.30 12.05
C LYS A 164 3.90 -11.54 13.56
N CYS A 165 4.81 -12.33 14.10
CA CYS A 165 5.05 -12.34 15.54
C CYS A 165 5.76 -11.03 15.92
N TYR A 166 5.30 -10.36 16.96
CA TYR A 166 5.84 -9.07 17.39
C TYR A 166 7.29 -9.14 17.90
N GLU A 167 7.75 -10.33 18.27
CA GLU A 167 9.13 -10.58 18.71
C GLU A 167 10.18 -10.24 17.66
N ASP A 168 9.86 -10.44 16.36
CA ASP A 168 10.82 -10.18 15.27
C ASP A 168 10.93 -8.68 14.88
N THR A 169 9.99 -7.84 15.31
CA THR A 169 9.96 -6.42 14.91
C THR A 169 10.51 -5.48 15.98
N LEU A 170 10.64 -5.90 17.21
CA LEU A 170 11.17 -5.12 18.32
C LEU A 170 12.69 -5.33 18.59
N GLY A 171 13.41 -5.95 17.67
CA GLY A 171 14.85 -5.77 17.56
C GLY A 171 15.27 -4.32 17.29
N CYS A 172 14.33 -3.39 17.35
CA CYS A 172 14.59 -1.96 17.34
C CYS A 172 14.94 -1.51 18.75
N SER A 173 16.24 -1.56 19.09
CA SER A 173 16.85 -1.02 20.30
C SER A 173 16.63 0.50 20.51
N VAL A 174 15.84 1.15 19.63
CA VAL A 174 15.65 2.61 19.62
C VAL A 174 14.51 3.08 20.53
N CYS A 175 13.56 2.22 20.90
CA CYS A 175 12.35 2.68 21.63
C CYS A 175 12.39 2.49 23.16
N GLY A 176 13.40 1.80 23.71
CA GLY A 176 13.55 1.67 25.19
C GLY A 176 12.35 1.06 25.94
N VAL A 177 11.39 0.44 25.25
CA VAL A 177 10.20 -0.16 25.87
C VAL A 177 10.52 -1.62 26.24
N SER A 178 10.59 -1.86 27.55
CA SER A 178 10.73 -3.21 28.11
C SER A 178 9.46 -4.02 27.82
N THR A 179 9.60 -5.15 27.14
CA THR A 179 8.50 -6.01 26.63
C THR A 179 8.01 -7.05 27.64
N SER A 180 8.26 -6.88 28.94
CA SER A 180 7.94 -7.89 29.95
C SER A 180 6.44 -8.07 30.28
N SER A 181 5.52 -7.40 29.55
CA SER A 181 4.07 -7.49 29.82
C SER A 181 3.18 -7.49 28.56
N ILE A 182 3.73 -7.68 27.38
CA ILE A 182 2.93 -7.81 26.15
C ILE A 182 2.80 -9.29 25.83
N GLU A 183 1.63 -9.87 26.11
CA GLU A 183 1.25 -11.16 25.55
C GLU A 183 1.55 -11.11 24.04
N SER A 184 2.18 -12.15 23.50
CA SER A 184 2.53 -12.28 22.07
C SER A 184 1.24 -12.30 21.24
N GLN A 185 0.69 -11.11 20.94
CA GLN A 185 -0.47 -10.99 20.08
C GLN A 185 -0.01 -11.20 18.65
N VAL A 186 -0.41 -12.33 18.11
CA VAL A 186 -0.29 -12.62 16.68
C VAL A 186 -1.05 -11.53 15.91
N ARG A 187 -0.34 -10.75 15.10
CA ARG A 187 -0.95 -9.73 14.25
C ARG A 187 -0.71 -10.06 12.79
N TYR A 188 -1.74 -9.89 11.97
CA TYR A 188 -1.59 -9.97 10.53
C TYR A 188 -0.84 -8.74 10.01
N TYR A 189 0.16 -8.97 9.16
CA TYR A 189 0.94 -7.86 8.60
C TYR A 189 0.07 -6.93 7.73
N PHE A 190 -0.89 -7.51 7.02
CA PHE A 190 -1.89 -6.75 6.27
C PHE A 190 -2.64 -5.74 7.14
N ASP A 191 -3.10 -6.18 8.33
CA ASP A 191 -3.83 -5.32 9.26
C ASP A 191 -2.97 -4.15 9.75
N CYS A 192 -1.66 -4.39 9.94
CA CYS A 192 -0.72 -3.32 10.27
C CYS A 192 -0.54 -2.32 9.12
N LEU A 193 -0.55 -2.78 7.86
CA LEU A 193 -0.38 -1.92 6.69
C LEU A 193 -1.62 -1.07 6.41
N ILE A 194 -2.82 -1.66 6.54
CA ILE A 194 -4.09 -0.95 6.29
C ILE A 194 -4.57 -0.16 7.52
N GLY A 195 -4.11 -0.52 8.72
CA GLY A 195 -4.43 0.16 9.98
C GLY A 195 -5.63 -0.41 10.75
N ASN A 196 -6.26 -1.49 10.27
CA ASN A 196 -7.36 -2.19 10.94
C ASN A 196 -7.47 -3.63 10.42
N ASP A 197 -8.27 -4.46 11.09
CA ASP A 197 -8.52 -5.86 10.71
C ASP A 197 -9.84 -6.06 9.93
N ILE A 198 -10.62 -4.99 9.76
CA ILE A 198 -11.96 -5.03 9.16
C ILE A 198 -11.87 -5.48 7.71
N ILE A 199 -10.99 -4.86 6.93
CA ILE A 199 -10.86 -5.12 5.49
C ILE A 199 -10.43 -6.57 5.23
N ARG A 200 -9.49 -7.10 6.01
CA ARG A 200 -9.05 -8.49 5.88
C ARG A 200 -10.22 -9.46 6.14
N LYS A 201 -10.96 -9.25 7.23
CA LYS A 201 -12.11 -10.08 7.58
C LYS A 201 -13.18 -10.08 6.49
N LEU A 202 -13.51 -8.92 5.93
CA LEU A 202 -14.45 -8.81 4.80
C LEU A 202 -13.97 -9.58 3.57
N ILE A 203 -12.67 -9.55 3.28
CA ILE A 203 -12.09 -10.32 2.17
C ILE A 203 -12.20 -11.83 2.45
N GLU A 204 -11.82 -12.29 3.66
CA GLU A 204 -11.88 -13.70 4.08
C GLU A 204 -13.34 -14.22 4.13
N GLU A 205 -14.30 -13.37 4.45
CA GLU A 205 -15.75 -13.68 4.46
C GLU A 205 -16.38 -13.68 3.05
N GLY A 206 -15.64 -13.27 2.02
CA GLY A 206 -16.09 -13.24 0.64
C GLY A 206 -17.10 -12.12 0.33
N CYS A 207 -17.05 -11.00 1.06
CA CYS A 207 -17.91 -9.85 0.81
C CYS A 207 -17.71 -9.26 -0.59
N ASP A 208 -18.74 -8.58 -1.12
CA ASP A 208 -18.66 -7.88 -2.41
C ASP A 208 -17.61 -6.76 -2.33
N PHE A 209 -16.80 -6.61 -3.39
CA PHE A 209 -15.79 -5.56 -3.46
C PHE A 209 -16.36 -4.15 -3.25
N LYS A 210 -17.63 -3.92 -3.59
CA LYS A 210 -18.30 -2.62 -3.37
C LYS A 210 -18.35 -2.22 -1.89
N GLU A 211 -18.49 -3.17 -0.98
CA GLU A 211 -18.49 -2.90 0.46
C GLU A 211 -17.11 -2.47 0.92
N ILE A 212 -16.07 -3.18 0.46
CA ILE A 212 -14.67 -2.83 0.74
C ILE A 212 -14.33 -1.45 0.17
N ALA A 213 -14.73 -1.18 -1.08
CA ALA A 213 -14.48 0.10 -1.75
C ALA A 213 -15.17 1.27 -1.02
N ARG A 214 -16.38 1.08 -0.48
CA ARG A 214 -17.10 2.11 0.29
C ARG A 214 -16.33 2.51 1.55
N LEU A 215 -15.74 1.55 2.27
CA LEU A 215 -14.94 1.85 3.45
C LEU A 215 -13.70 2.72 3.13
N CYS A 216 -13.18 2.64 1.91
CA CYS A 216 -12.10 3.51 1.47
C CYS A 216 -12.53 4.96 1.26
N ASP A 217 -13.83 5.21 1.10
CA ASP A 217 -14.40 6.55 0.89
C ASP A 217 -14.82 7.23 2.21
N GLU A 218 -14.82 6.53 3.33
CA GLU A 218 -15.17 7.06 4.65
C GLU A 218 -14.02 7.88 5.27
N ILE A 219 -13.61 8.96 4.61
CA ILE A 219 -12.44 9.78 4.99
C ILE A 219 -12.80 11.20 5.47
N GLU A 220 -14.08 11.58 5.46
CA GLU A 220 -14.53 12.96 5.72
C GLU A 220 -14.06 13.50 7.08
N LEU A 221 -14.14 12.68 8.12
CA LEU A 221 -13.71 13.07 9.46
C LEU A 221 -12.21 13.38 9.49
N PHE A 222 -11.40 12.52 8.87
CA PHE A 222 -9.96 12.74 8.78
C PHE A 222 -9.63 13.99 7.94
N GLU A 223 -10.30 14.19 6.83
CA GLU A 223 -10.13 15.37 5.98
C GLU A 223 -10.44 16.66 6.73
N LYS A 224 -11.50 16.67 7.52
CA LYS A 224 -11.85 17.80 8.39
C LYS A 224 -10.76 18.06 9.42
N ASN A 225 -10.26 17.02 10.07
CA ASN A 225 -9.24 17.14 11.14
C ASN A 225 -7.89 17.58 10.58
N ARG A 226 -7.42 17.01 9.46
CA ARG A 226 -6.12 17.36 8.88
C ARG A 226 -6.01 18.80 8.43
N ARG A 227 -7.14 19.46 8.05
CA ARG A 227 -7.14 20.85 7.51
C ARG A 227 -6.43 21.85 8.41
N LYS A 228 -6.48 21.66 9.74
CA LYS A 228 -5.80 22.53 10.72
C LYS A 228 -4.26 22.51 10.60
N TYR A 229 -3.71 21.43 10.04
CA TYR A 229 -2.29 21.12 10.01
C TYR A 229 -1.68 21.24 8.61
N LEU A 230 -2.48 21.55 7.61
CA LEU A 230 -2.00 21.72 6.23
C LEU A 230 -1.21 23.02 6.10
N LEU A 231 -0.02 22.92 5.52
CA LEU A 231 0.91 24.04 5.30
C LEU A 231 0.90 24.53 3.85
N TYR A 232 0.31 23.76 2.96
CA TYR A 232 0.31 23.99 1.51
C TYR A 232 -1.10 23.86 0.96
N SER A 233 -1.41 24.65 -0.06
CA SER A 233 -2.66 24.62 -0.83
C SER A 233 -2.66 23.50 -1.89
#